data_97c25f266e136bc98097fc1991a60adc
#
_entry.id   97c25f266e136bc98097fc1991a60adc
#
_cell.length_a   1.000
_cell.length_b   1.000
_cell.length_c   1.000
_cell.angle_alpha   90.00
_cell.angle_beta   90.00
_cell.angle_gamma   90.00
#
_symmetry.space_group_name_H-M   'P 1'
#
loop_
_entity.id
_entity.type
_entity.pdbx_description
1 polymer ?
#
loop_
_entity_poly.entity_id
_entity_poly.type
_entity_poly.pdbx_seq_one_letter_code
_entity_poly.pdbx_strand_id
1 'polypeptide(L)'
;MLTRTVLLLVLSLFAVHTVGCSNETGTSNSENTLLDKITNESGMYSVEDFINTGFRVVKEYDVSELEDSLGVWFGFWKNDSSKSIVPDYEIRIYPSHQLALDKGVKYVEEVIGEDAILGKSLSSWKEGIQDRRTRSGRGMSGSESNTIRAKYLDYIVFGNTMILCEGLDLTDARQNCSDLVNSLDK
;
A
#
# COMPACT_ATOMS: atom_id res chain seq x y z
N MET A 1 58.05 63.44 -31.36
CA MET A 1 58.53 62.18 -30.87
C MET A 1 57.30 61.21 -30.83
N LEU A 2 57.40 60.09 -31.48
CA LEU A 2 56.31 59.22 -31.86
C LEU A 2 55.64 58.53 -30.67
N THR A 3 54.34 58.61 -30.56
CA THR A 3 53.53 57.77 -29.73
C THR A 3 52.65 56.84 -30.63
N ARG A 4 53.02 55.58 -30.63
CA ARG A 4 52.30 54.57 -31.38
C ARG A 4 51.08 54.16 -30.58
N THR A 5 49.88 54.38 -31.19
CA THR A 5 48.63 53.97 -30.72
C THR A 5 48.41 52.48 -31.12
N VAL A 6 48.28 51.59 -30.15
CA VAL A 6 47.90 50.17 -30.37
C VAL A 6 46.43 50.08 -30.23
N LEU A 7 45.78 49.79 -31.34
CA LEU A 7 44.32 49.50 -31.43
C LEU A 7 44.06 48.07 -31.04
N LEU A 8 43.47 47.84 -29.87
CA LEU A 8 43.02 46.54 -29.43
C LEU A 8 41.55 46.36 -29.85
N LEU A 9 41.34 45.55 -30.86
CA LEU A 9 40.01 45.10 -31.31
C LEU A 9 39.54 44.01 -30.34
N VAL A 10 38.55 44.34 -29.51
CA VAL A 10 37.89 43.39 -28.66
C VAL A 10 36.70 42.79 -29.45
N LEU A 11 36.89 41.55 -29.89
CA LEU A 11 35.84 40.76 -30.53
C LEU A 11 34.91 40.24 -29.47
N SER A 12 33.74 40.85 -29.26
CA SER A 12 32.70 40.35 -28.36
C SER A 12 31.92 39.24 -29.06
N LEU A 13 32.19 38.00 -28.65
CA LEU A 13 31.34 36.85 -29.00
C LEU A 13 30.01 36.98 -28.26
N PHE A 14 28.95 37.27 -28.96
CA PHE A 14 27.58 37.08 -28.49
C PHE A 14 27.26 35.58 -28.50
N ALA A 15 27.26 34.95 -27.35
CA ALA A 15 26.68 33.64 -27.18
C ALA A 15 25.16 33.76 -27.12
N VAL A 16 24.48 33.38 -28.20
CA VAL A 16 23.02 33.25 -28.25
C VAL A 16 22.65 32.02 -27.47
N HIS A 17 22.14 32.19 -26.26
CA HIS A 17 21.50 31.08 -25.53
C HIS A 17 20.10 30.92 -26.06
N THR A 18 19.89 29.90 -26.89
CA THR A 18 18.56 29.41 -27.24
C THR A 18 17.97 28.72 -26.01
N VAL A 19 17.07 29.40 -25.31
CA VAL A 19 16.20 28.77 -24.33
C VAL A 19 15.23 27.87 -25.10
N GLY A 20 15.54 26.59 -25.18
CA GLY A 20 14.61 25.58 -25.64
C GLY A 20 13.53 25.40 -24.59
N CYS A 21 12.35 25.95 -24.79
CA CYS A 21 11.16 25.50 -24.10
C CYS A 21 10.83 24.08 -24.63
N SER A 22 11.26 23.06 -23.91
CA SER A 22 10.67 21.75 -24.03
C SER A 22 9.26 21.83 -23.43
N ASN A 23 8.25 21.89 -24.29
CA ASN A 23 6.91 21.54 -23.90
C ASN A 23 6.93 20.05 -23.54
N GLU A 24 7.14 19.76 -22.28
CA GLU A 24 6.73 18.49 -21.71
C GLU A 24 5.20 18.50 -21.71
N THR A 25 4.64 17.89 -22.74
CA THR A 25 3.27 17.44 -22.73
C THR A 25 3.22 16.37 -21.65
N GLY A 26 2.86 16.78 -20.44
CA GLY A 26 2.58 15.87 -19.35
C GLY A 26 1.39 15.02 -19.75
N THR A 27 1.67 13.89 -20.38
CA THR A 27 0.74 12.77 -20.40
C THR A 27 0.68 12.33 -18.95
N SER A 28 -0.37 12.71 -18.26
CA SER A 28 -0.71 12.14 -16.94
C SER A 28 -1.14 10.68 -17.16
N ASN A 29 -0.18 9.82 -17.41
CA ASN A 29 -0.33 8.43 -17.05
C ASN A 29 -0.38 8.45 -15.52
N SER A 30 -1.51 8.15 -14.93
CA SER A 30 -1.57 7.76 -13.53
C SER A 30 -0.86 6.41 -13.47
N GLU A 31 0.47 6.44 -13.43
CA GLU A 31 1.24 5.28 -13.03
C GLU A 31 0.75 4.96 -11.62
N ASN A 32 0.17 3.79 -11.47
CA ASN A 32 -0.22 3.22 -10.21
C ASN A 32 1.07 3.05 -9.41
N THR A 33 1.43 4.08 -8.64
CA THR A 33 2.68 4.12 -7.90
C THR A 33 2.58 3.14 -6.75
N LEU A 34 3.45 2.15 -6.75
CA LEU A 34 3.57 1.22 -5.63
C LEU A 34 4.02 1.98 -4.39
N LEU A 35 3.21 1.95 -3.34
CA LEU A 35 3.50 2.67 -2.10
C LEU A 35 4.54 1.94 -1.25
N ASP A 36 5.29 2.70 -0.48
CA ASP A 36 6.14 2.17 0.57
C ASP A 36 5.29 1.46 1.65
N LYS A 37 5.88 0.46 2.29
CA LYS A 37 5.20 -0.33 3.34
C LYS A 37 4.71 0.53 4.51
N ILE A 38 5.46 1.56 4.85
CA ILE A 38 5.12 2.52 5.89
C ILE A 38 5.19 3.90 5.25
N THR A 39 4.06 4.59 5.24
CA THR A 39 3.98 5.97 4.79
C THR A 39 3.75 6.87 5.99
N ASN A 40 4.52 7.95 6.09
CA ASN A 40 4.41 8.90 7.20
C ASN A 40 3.29 9.92 6.94
N GLU A 41 2.10 9.40 6.65
CA GLU A 41 0.92 10.22 6.43
C GLU A 41 0.36 10.72 7.76
N SER A 42 0.09 12.01 7.83
CA SER A 42 -0.59 12.63 8.96
C SER A 42 -2.11 12.48 8.91
N GLY A 43 -2.63 11.84 7.85
CA GLY A 43 -4.06 11.62 7.64
C GLY A 43 -4.67 10.75 8.73
N MET A 44 -5.91 11.07 9.07
CA MET A 44 -6.73 10.28 9.97
C MET A 44 -7.89 9.70 9.18
N TYR A 45 -7.95 8.38 9.12
CA TYR A 45 -8.95 7.65 8.35
C TYR A 45 -9.89 6.88 9.26
N SER A 46 -11.13 6.79 8.86
CA SER A 46 -12.18 5.96 9.44
C SER A 46 -12.57 4.85 8.48
N VAL A 47 -13.37 3.88 8.90
CA VAL A 47 -13.89 2.85 7.99
C VAL A 47 -14.80 3.44 6.92
N GLU A 48 -15.48 4.53 7.21
CA GLU A 48 -16.35 5.27 6.28
C GLU A 48 -15.58 5.80 5.07
N ASP A 49 -14.32 6.23 5.26
CA ASP A 49 -13.48 6.70 4.16
C ASP A 49 -13.24 5.57 3.16
N PHE A 50 -12.97 4.37 3.64
CA PHE A 50 -12.84 3.17 2.79
C PHE A 50 -14.18 2.78 2.14
N ILE A 51 -15.28 2.81 2.87
CA ILE A 51 -16.62 2.52 2.32
C ILE A 51 -16.95 3.49 1.18
N ASN A 52 -16.58 4.75 1.30
CA ASN A 52 -16.80 5.77 0.28
C ASN A 52 -16.02 5.50 -1.01
N THR A 53 -14.90 4.76 -0.96
CA THR A 53 -14.19 4.30 -2.17
C THR A 53 -14.83 3.06 -2.81
N GLY A 54 -15.85 2.49 -2.19
CA GLY A 54 -16.50 1.27 -2.64
C GLY A 54 -16.03 -0.01 -1.91
N PHE A 55 -15.23 0.12 -0.84
CA PHE A 55 -14.90 -1.01 0.03
C PHE A 55 -16.18 -1.58 0.66
N ARG A 56 -16.34 -2.89 0.56
CA ARG A 56 -17.52 -3.59 1.08
C ARG A 56 -17.14 -4.36 2.32
N VAL A 57 -17.59 -3.87 3.46
CA VAL A 57 -17.44 -4.54 4.75
C VAL A 57 -18.27 -5.83 4.75
N VAL A 58 -17.62 -6.93 5.09
CA VAL A 58 -18.24 -8.25 5.29
C VAL A 58 -18.39 -8.53 6.78
N LYS A 59 -17.39 -8.13 7.58
CA LYS A 59 -17.33 -8.42 9.00
C LYS A 59 -16.56 -7.34 9.75
N GLU A 60 -17.04 -7.00 10.93
CA GLU A 60 -16.33 -6.26 11.96
C GLU A 60 -15.91 -7.23 13.06
N TYR A 61 -14.69 -7.10 13.54
CA TYR A 61 -14.12 -7.96 14.57
C TYR A 61 -14.16 -7.31 15.95
N ASP A 62 -14.32 -8.13 16.99
CA ASP A 62 -14.13 -7.70 18.37
C ASP A 62 -12.65 -7.39 18.62
N VAL A 63 -12.36 -6.15 18.98
CA VAL A 63 -11.00 -5.64 19.21
C VAL A 63 -10.65 -5.56 20.69
N SER A 64 -11.45 -6.11 21.58
CA SER A 64 -11.22 -6.04 23.04
C SER A 64 -9.86 -6.60 23.48
N GLU A 65 -9.31 -7.56 22.72
CA GLU A 65 -7.97 -8.14 22.94
C GLU A 65 -6.89 -7.52 22.01
N LEU A 66 -7.22 -6.53 21.19
CA LEU A 66 -6.27 -5.88 20.27
C LEU A 66 -5.91 -4.48 20.81
N GLU A 67 -4.73 -4.39 21.40
CA GLU A 67 -4.25 -3.22 22.15
C GLU A 67 -4.38 -1.92 21.33
N ASP A 68 -5.09 -0.95 21.89
CA ASP A 68 -5.30 0.41 21.35
C ASP A 68 -5.96 0.46 19.95
N SER A 69 -6.53 -0.63 19.44
CA SER A 69 -7.27 -0.61 18.17
C SER A 69 -8.65 0.05 18.37
N LEU A 70 -9.03 0.93 17.44
CA LEU A 70 -10.37 1.51 17.38
C LEU A 70 -11.39 0.60 16.69
N GLY A 71 -10.91 -0.30 15.84
CA GLY A 71 -11.74 -1.27 15.14
C GLY A 71 -10.98 -2.00 14.05
N VAL A 72 -11.51 -3.13 13.64
CA VAL A 72 -10.97 -3.97 12.56
C VAL A 72 -12.11 -4.48 11.70
N TRP A 73 -11.97 -4.31 10.39
CA TRP A 73 -12.97 -4.72 9.40
C TRP A 73 -12.34 -5.62 8.37
N PHE A 74 -13.01 -6.70 8.07
CA PHE A 74 -12.76 -7.58 6.94
C PHE A 74 -13.73 -7.25 5.81
N GLY A 75 -13.22 -7.22 4.59
CA GLY A 75 -14.04 -6.93 3.43
C GLY A 75 -13.28 -7.09 2.13
N PHE A 76 -13.89 -6.63 1.06
CA PHE A 76 -13.30 -6.68 -0.27
C PHE A 76 -13.49 -5.36 -1.02
N TRP A 77 -12.54 -5.09 -1.90
CA TRP A 77 -12.53 -3.94 -2.78
C TRP A 77 -11.81 -4.27 -4.08
N LYS A 78 -12.22 -3.64 -5.17
CA LYS A 78 -11.51 -3.76 -6.45
C LYS A 78 -11.45 -2.42 -7.16
N ASN A 79 -10.31 -2.12 -7.71
CA ASN A 79 -10.08 -0.92 -8.51
C ASN A 79 -10.76 -1.02 -9.88
N ASP A 80 -10.68 -2.19 -10.52
CA ASP A 80 -11.09 -2.39 -11.91
C ASP A 80 -11.99 -3.62 -12.04
N SER A 81 -13.03 -3.45 -12.85
CA SER A 81 -13.92 -4.56 -13.23
C SER A 81 -13.25 -5.63 -14.08
N SER A 82 -12.04 -5.38 -14.62
CA SER A 82 -11.28 -6.35 -15.41
C SER A 82 -10.62 -7.45 -14.58
N LYS A 83 -10.35 -7.20 -13.29
CA LYS A 83 -9.81 -8.24 -12.39
C LYS A 83 -10.87 -9.33 -12.17
N SER A 84 -10.53 -10.56 -12.54
CA SER A 84 -11.41 -11.73 -12.35
C SER A 84 -11.53 -12.13 -10.88
N ILE A 85 -10.53 -11.83 -10.06
CA ILE A 85 -10.50 -12.09 -8.62
C ILE A 85 -10.59 -10.75 -7.90
N VAL A 86 -11.52 -10.66 -6.97
CA VAL A 86 -11.66 -9.49 -6.09
C VAL A 86 -10.87 -9.79 -4.83
N PRO A 87 -9.81 -9.03 -4.53
CA PRO A 87 -8.99 -9.30 -3.36
C PRO A 87 -9.73 -8.95 -2.06
N ASP A 88 -9.43 -9.72 -1.03
CA ASP A 88 -9.84 -9.48 0.33
C ASP A 88 -8.85 -8.56 1.06
N TYR A 89 -9.37 -7.79 2.01
CA TYR A 89 -8.58 -6.90 2.85
C TYR A 89 -9.02 -7.01 4.31
N GLU A 90 -8.07 -6.77 5.22
CA GLU A 90 -8.36 -6.48 6.61
C GLU A 90 -7.82 -5.08 6.92
N ILE A 91 -8.71 -4.20 7.38
CA ILE A 91 -8.38 -2.81 7.73
C ILE A 91 -8.44 -2.68 9.24
N ARG A 92 -7.33 -2.27 9.87
CA ARG A 92 -7.22 -1.99 11.30
C ARG A 92 -7.01 -0.51 11.49
N ILE A 93 -7.77 0.11 12.39
CA ILE A 93 -7.72 1.55 12.64
C ILE A 93 -7.26 1.78 14.07
N TYR A 94 -6.33 2.73 14.23
CA TYR A 94 -5.73 3.13 15.49
C TYR A 94 -5.97 4.62 15.76
N PRO A 95 -5.79 5.12 17.01
CA PRO A 95 -5.92 6.54 17.33
C PRO A 95 -4.89 7.44 16.64
N SER A 96 -3.75 6.88 16.18
CA SER A 96 -2.70 7.62 15.48
C SER A 96 -1.80 6.68 14.67
N HIS A 97 -1.04 7.25 13.73
CA HIS A 97 -0.01 6.53 12.98
C HIS A 97 1.02 5.87 13.92
N GLN A 98 1.49 6.60 14.94
CA GLN A 98 2.45 6.06 15.89
C GLN A 98 1.90 4.86 16.67
N LEU A 99 0.62 4.90 17.11
CA LEU A 99 -0.01 3.76 17.76
C LEU A 99 -0.21 2.57 16.82
N ALA A 100 -0.52 2.81 15.55
CA ALA A 100 -0.56 1.75 14.55
C ALA A 100 0.79 1.04 14.46
N LEU A 101 1.90 1.79 14.41
CA LEU A 101 3.24 1.22 14.39
C LEU A 101 3.60 0.47 15.70
N ASP A 102 3.42 1.12 16.84
CA ASP A 102 3.89 0.60 18.13
C ASP A 102 3.07 -0.60 18.62
N LYS A 103 1.77 -0.60 18.34
CA LYS A 103 0.83 -1.59 18.86
C LYS A 103 0.35 -2.58 17.81
N GLY A 104 0.21 -2.14 16.56
CA GLY A 104 -0.40 -2.92 15.48
C GLY A 104 0.57 -3.86 14.76
N VAL A 105 1.80 -3.42 14.48
CA VAL A 105 2.76 -4.15 13.62
C VAL A 105 2.96 -5.59 14.07
N LYS A 106 3.18 -5.83 15.37
CA LYS A 106 3.40 -7.17 15.92
C LYS A 106 2.27 -8.16 15.60
N TYR A 107 1.01 -7.69 15.62
CA TYR A 107 -0.15 -8.54 15.33
C TYR A 107 -0.39 -8.74 13.84
N VAL A 108 0.10 -7.83 13.00
CA VAL A 108 0.03 -7.99 11.54
C VAL A 108 1.10 -8.96 11.09
N GLU A 109 2.35 -8.74 11.47
CA GLU A 109 3.48 -9.57 11.07
C GLU A 109 3.34 -11.03 11.52
N GLU A 110 2.62 -11.27 12.63
CA GLU A 110 2.30 -12.61 13.11
C GLU A 110 1.42 -13.41 12.13
N VAL A 111 0.57 -12.75 11.34
CA VAL A 111 -0.51 -13.41 10.57
C VAL A 111 -0.37 -13.30 9.05
N ILE A 112 0.73 -12.73 8.55
CA ILE A 112 0.98 -12.56 7.11
C ILE A 112 2.16 -13.42 6.64
N GLY A 113 2.19 -13.66 5.31
CA GLY A 113 3.33 -14.33 4.66
C GLY A 113 3.44 -15.82 4.94
N GLU A 114 4.62 -16.37 4.66
CA GLU A 114 4.85 -17.83 4.71
C GLU A 114 4.94 -18.37 6.13
N ASP A 115 5.48 -17.58 7.07
CA ASP A 115 5.68 -17.96 8.47
C ASP A 115 4.49 -17.61 9.38
N ALA A 116 3.35 -17.30 8.79
CA ALA A 116 2.17 -16.84 9.52
C ALA A 116 1.68 -17.84 10.57
N ILE A 117 1.43 -17.35 11.78
CA ILE A 117 0.82 -18.11 12.86
C ILE A 117 -0.70 -18.09 12.68
N LEU A 118 -1.23 -19.15 12.12
CA LEU A 118 -2.65 -19.26 11.77
C LEU A 118 -3.43 -20.17 12.73
N GLY A 119 -2.81 -20.63 13.79
CA GLY A 119 -3.46 -21.47 14.81
C GLY A 119 -4.13 -20.63 15.89
N LYS A 120 -5.44 -20.79 16.13
CA LYS A 120 -6.17 -20.04 17.16
C LYS A 120 -5.55 -20.13 18.55
N SER A 121 -4.92 -21.25 18.89
CA SER A 121 -4.26 -21.46 20.19
C SER A 121 -2.88 -20.80 20.28
N LEU A 122 -2.28 -20.43 19.16
CA LEU A 122 -0.93 -19.89 19.06
C LEU A 122 -0.93 -18.40 18.77
N SER A 123 -1.99 -17.88 18.15
CA SER A 123 -2.08 -16.48 17.77
C SER A 123 -2.29 -15.58 18.97
N SER A 124 -1.60 -14.45 19.00
CA SER A 124 -1.70 -13.43 20.04
C SER A 124 -3.07 -12.77 20.05
N TRP A 125 -3.65 -12.51 18.86
CA TRP A 125 -5.03 -12.07 18.70
C TRP A 125 -5.83 -13.13 17.93
N LYS A 126 -6.84 -13.69 18.59
CA LYS A 126 -7.55 -14.89 18.14
C LYS A 126 -8.76 -14.58 17.26
N GLU A 127 -9.29 -13.37 17.36
CA GLU A 127 -10.45 -12.96 16.58
C GLU A 127 -10.07 -12.89 15.10
N GLY A 128 -10.94 -13.33 14.22
CA GLY A 128 -10.72 -13.32 12.77
C GLY A 128 -9.67 -14.29 12.22
N ILE A 129 -9.00 -15.11 13.05
CA ILE A 129 -7.90 -15.97 12.58
C ILE A 129 -8.29 -16.95 11.48
N GLN A 130 -9.57 -17.37 11.42
CA GLN A 130 -10.07 -18.25 10.38
C GLN A 130 -10.18 -17.53 9.03
N ASP A 131 -10.52 -16.25 9.05
CA ASP A 131 -10.70 -15.42 7.87
C ASP A 131 -9.35 -15.02 7.25
N ARG A 132 -8.26 -15.11 8.02
CA ARG A 132 -6.86 -14.89 7.56
C ARG A 132 -6.22 -16.10 6.91
N ARG A 133 -6.98 -17.19 6.72
CA ARG A 133 -6.51 -18.43 6.11
C ARG A 133 -7.03 -18.56 4.69
N THR A 134 -6.18 -19.10 3.84
CA THR A 134 -6.61 -19.63 2.55
C THR A 134 -6.03 -21.02 2.34
N ARG A 135 -6.60 -21.77 1.41
CA ARG A 135 -6.06 -23.07 1.02
C ARG A 135 -5.27 -22.90 -0.26
N SER A 136 -4.12 -23.54 -0.33
CA SER A 136 -3.40 -23.63 -1.60
C SER A 136 -4.33 -24.23 -2.64
N GLY A 137 -4.55 -23.50 -3.72
CA GLY A 137 -5.30 -24.02 -4.87
C GLY A 137 -4.60 -25.24 -5.47
N ARG A 138 -5.28 -25.95 -6.37
CA ARG A 138 -4.67 -26.98 -7.19
C ARG A 138 -3.41 -26.46 -7.85
N GLY A 139 -2.25 -26.94 -7.42
CA GLY A 139 -1.03 -26.70 -8.14
C GLY A 139 -1.15 -27.21 -9.57
N MET A 140 -0.48 -26.59 -10.53
CA MET A 140 -0.42 -27.02 -11.93
C MET A 140 0.04 -28.49 -12.10
N SER A 141 0.51 -29.15 -11.05
CA SER A 141 0.97 -30.53 -10.99
C SER A 141 -0.10 -31.54 -10.58
N GLY A 142 -1.37 -31.14 -10.41
CA GLY A 142 -2.45 -32.07 -10.06
C GLY A 142 -2.39 -32.62 -8.61
N SER A 143 -1.41 -32.23 -7.82
CA SER A 143 -1.32 -32.54 -6.41
C SER A 143 -2.20 -31.56 -5.63
N GLU A 144 -3.23 -32.07 -4.95
CA GLU A 144 -4.03 -31.27 -4.03
C GLU A 144 -3.21 -31.01 -2.78
N SER A 145 -2.47 -29.91 -2.75
CA SER A 145 -1.92 -29.42 -1.50
C SER A 145 -3.05 -28.75 -0.71
N ASN A 146 -3.60 -29.50 0.24
CA ASN A 146 -4.60 -28.97 1.16
C ASN A 146 -3.96 -28.17 2.31
N THR A 147 -2.81 -27.54 2.03
CA THR A 147 -2.03 -26.79 3.02
C THR A 147 -2.72 -25.46 3.30
N ILE A 148 -2.98 -25.20 4.57
CA ILE A 148 -3.45 -23.89 5.04
C ILE A 148 -2.27 -22.92 4.96
N ARG A 149 -2.50 -21.76 4.36
CA ARG A 149 -1.53 -20.67 4.29
C ARG A 149 -2.18 -19.33 4.67
N ALA A 150 -1.38 -18.31 4.91
CA ALA A 150 -1.88 -16.97 5.07
C ALA A 150 -2.62 -16.51 3.81
N LYS A 151 -3.74 -15.83 4.00
CA LYS A 151 -4.49 -15.16 2.95
C LYS A 151 -3.77 -13.88 2.54
N TYR A 152 -3.34 -13.10 3.53
CA TYR A 152 -2.64 -11.84 3.32
C TYR A 152 -1.14 -12.09 3.21
N LEU A 153 -0.53 -11.58 2.14
CA LEU A 153 0.90 -11.73 1.91
C LEU A 153 1.68 -10.49 2.29
N ASP A 154 1.04 -9.33 2.30
CA ASP A 154 1.67 -8.07 2.69
C ASP A 154 0.67 -7.11 3.36
N TYR A 155 1.20 -6.00 3.88
CA TYR A 155 0.41 -4.91 4.46
C TYR A 155 1.06 -3.56 4.19
N ILE A 156 0.25 -2.50 4.31
CA ILE A 156 0.70 -1.10 4.33
C ILE A 156 0.23 -0.45 5.63
N VAL A 157 1.07 0.40 6.21
CA VAL A 157 0.68 1.36 7.23
C VAL A 157 0.49 2.71 6.56
N PHE A 158 -0.74 3.22 6.57
CA PHE A 158 -1.12 4.47 5.93
C PHE A 158 -1.92 5.33 6.89
N GLY A 159 -1.39 6.50 7.24
CA GLY A 159 -1.97 7.31 8.31
C GLY A 159 -2.12 6.51 9.61
N ASN A 160 -3.28 6.54 10.20
CA ASN A 160 -3.61 5.79 11.41
C ASN A 160 -4.13 4.37 11.14
N THR A 161 -3.96 3.86 9.91
CA THR A 161 -4.49 2.56 9.50
C THR A 161 -3.41 1.55 9.16
N MET A 162 -3.73 0.26 9.31
CA MET A 162 -2.98 -0.87 8.80
C MET A 162 -3.88 -1.67 7.88
N ILE A 163 -3.44 -1.90 6.66
CA ILE A 163 -4.21 -2.57 5.63
C ILE A 163 -3.47 -3.85 5.23
N LEU A 164 -4.05 -5.00 5.55
CA LEU A 164 -3.54 -6.30 5.14
C LEU A 164 -4.18 -6.67 3.80
N CYS A 165 -3.37 -7.09 2.85
CA CYS A 165 -3.80 -7.27 1.47
C CYS A 165 -3.56 -8.70 0.98
N GLU A 166 -4.59 -9.27 0.39
CA GLU A 166 -4.49 -10.51 -0.37
C GLU A 166 -3.82 -10.28 -1.71
N GLY A 167 -3.11 -11.28 -2.20
CA GLY A 167 -2.48 -11.27 -3.51
C GLY A 167 -2.03 -12.66 -3.94
N LEU A 168 -1.68 -12.81 -5.22
CA LEU A 168 -1.10 -14.05 -5.75
C LEU A 168 0.33 -14.24 -5.27
N ASP A 169 1.05 -13.13 -5.10
CA ASP A 169 2.39 -13.02 -4.55
C ASP A 169 2.55 -11.69 -3.79
N LEU A 170 3.76 -11.44 -3.24
CA LEU A 170 4.05 -10.22 -2.48
C LEU A 170 3.86 -8.94 -3.30
N THR A 171 4.22 -8.96 -4.57
CA THR A 171 4.11 -7.79 -5.45
C THR A 171 2.64 -7.47 -5.74
N ASP A 172 1.84 -8.49 -6.05
CA ASP A 172 0.40 -8.33 -6.28
C ASP A 172 -0.32 -7.89 -5.01
N ALA A 173 0.02 -8.45 -3.84
CA ALA A 173 -0.53 -8.02 -2.56
C ALA A 173 -0.20 -6.54 -2.27
N ARG A 174 1.06 -6.11 -2.46
CA ARG A 174 1.47 -4.73 -2.30
C ARG A 174 0.76 -3.81 -3.29
N GLN A 175 0.59 -4.22 -4.53
CA GLN A 175 -0.15 -3.45 -5.54
C GLN A 175 -1.61 -3.29 -5.14
N ASN A 176 -2.25 -4.36 -4.64
CA ASN A 176 -3.63 -4.30 -4.16
C ASN A 176 -3.78 -3.31 -2.98
N CYS A 177 -2.82 -3.32 -2.03
CA CYS A 177 -2.75 -2.31 -0.98
C CYS A 177 -2.65 -0.89 -1.54
N SER A 178 -1.69 -0.66 -2.45
CA SER A 178 -1.44 0.66 -3.04
C SER A 178 -2.66 1.17 -3.80
N ASP A 179 -3.33 0.31 -4.55
CA ASP A 179 -4.53 0.64 -5.30
C ASP A 179 -5.68 1.10 -4.39
N LEU A 180 -5.90 0.40 -3.28
CA LEU A 180 -6.91 0.77 -2.29
C LEU A 180 -6.60 2.12 -1.63
N VAL A 181 -5.36 2.31 -1.18
CA VAL A 181 -4.91 3.57 -0.56
C VAL A 181 -5.04 4.74 -1.53
N ASN A 182 -4.56 4.59 -2.78
CA ASN A 182 -4.66 5.62 -3.81
C ASN A 182 -6.10 5.98 -4.18
N SER A 183 -7.08 5.17 -3.79
CA SER A 183 -8.50 5.48 -3.98
C SER A 183 -9.07 6.38 -2.89
N LEU A 184 -8.40 6.51 -1.74
CA LEU A 184 -8.84 7.37 -0.63
C LEU A 184 -8.68 8.86 -0.95
N ASP A 185 -7.73 9.21 -1.83
CA ASP A 185 -7.37 10.59 -2.16
C ASP A 185 -8.14 11.17 -3.35
N LYS A 186 -9.28 10.57 -3.74
CA LYS A 186 -10.04 10.97 -4.95
C LYS A 186 -11.34 11.68 -4.61
#